data_93e03596a0228206441ab31991a5210e
#
_entry.id   93e03596a0228206441ab31991a5210e
#
_cell.length_a   1.000
_cell.length_b   1.000
_cell.length_c   1.000
_cell.angle_alpha   90.00
_cell.angle_beta   90.00
_cell.angle_gamma   90.00
#
_symmetry.space_group_name_H-M   'P 1'
#
loop_
_entity.id
_entity.type
_entity.pdbx_description
1 polymer ?
#
loop_
_entity_poly.entity_id
_entity_poly.type
_entity_poly.pdbx_seq_one_letter_code
_entity_poly.pdbx_strand_id
1 'polypeptide(L)'
;MAIAAIENGADKIRINPGNIGSRDRIQAVVDAAKERQIPIRVGVNSGSLEKELVEKYNGVTAEGLVESALDKVRIIEEMGYDNLVISIKSSDVMMCAKAHELITNQTDHPLHVGITEAGTLYSGNIKSAVGLGIILYQGIGDTIRVSLTGDPLEEIKSAKRILKTLGLRKGGIEVVSCPTCGRTQIDLIGLANQVETLVQSYDLDIKVAVMGCVVNGPGEAKEADLGVAGGKGVGILN
;
A
#
# COMPACT_ATOMS: atom_id res chain seq x y z
N MET A 1 -16.02 17.23 13.32
CA MET A 1 -15.81 16.59 12.00
C MET A 1 -16.04 15.08 12.04
N ALA A 2 -15.39 14.29 12.93
CA ALA A 2 -15.58 12.82 12.96
C ALA A 2 -17.05 12.43 13.17
N ILE A 3 -17.73 12.98 14.16
CA ILE A 3 -19.15 12.72 14.45
C ILE A 3 -20.02 13.09 13.23
N ALA A 4 -19.83 14.25 12.64
CA ALA A 4 -20.57 14.65 11.45
C ALA A 4 -20.35 13.71 10.25
N ALA A 5 -19.14 13.13 10.09
CA ALA A 5 -18.91 12.13 9.07
C ALA A 5 -19.70 10.85 9.34
N ILE A 6 -19.74 10.41 10.60
CA ILE A 6 -20.53 9.25 11.03
C ILE A 6 -22.02 9.48 10.77
N GLU A 7 -22.55 10.63 11.16
CA GLU A 7 -23.94 11.02 10.96
C GLU A 7 -24.35 11.06 9.48
N ASN A 8 -23.42 11.44 8.61
CA ASN A 8 -23.60 11.48 7.16
C ASN A 8 -23.25 10.17 6.43
N GLY A 9 -23.13 9.05 7.17
CA GLY A 9 -23.07 7.71 6.59
C GLY A 9 -21.66 7.22 6.24
N ALA A 10 -20.61 7.72 6.92
CA ALA A 10 -19.29 7.14 6.76
C ALA A 10 -19.22 5.72 7.34
N ASP A 11 -18.73 4.76 6.56
CA ASP A 11 -18.60 3.35 6.96
C ASP A 11 -17.38 3.08 7.86
N LYS A 12 -16.46 4.02 7.96
CA LYS A 12 -15.26 3.98 8.80
C LYS A 12 -14.74 5.38 9.04
N ILE A 13 -14.23 5.65 10.23
CA ILE A 13 -13.53 6.89 10.52
C ILE A 13 -12.06 6.62 10.87
N ARG A 14 -11.20 7.60 10.66
CA ARG A 14 -9.82 7.60 11.16
C ARG A 14 -9.64 8.73 12.16
N ILE A 15 -9.14 8.37 13.33
CA ILE A 15 -8.76 9.35 14.36
C ILE A 15 -7.31 9.14 14.82
N ASN A 16 -6.76 10.19 15.40
CA ASN A 16 -5.61 10.12 16.28
C ASN A 16 -6.09 10.66 17.63
N PRO A 17 -6.34 9.81 18.64
CA PRO A 17 -6.86 10.23 19.94
C PRO A 17 -6.02 11.36 20.58
N GLY A 18 -4.69 11.33 20.41
CA GLY A 18 -3.80 12.38 20.89
C GLY A 18 -4.08 13.77 20.30
N ASN A 19 -4.69 13.86 19.13
CA ASN A 19 -5.03 15.13 18.46
C ASN A 19 -6.46 15.61 18.76
N ILE A 20 -7.31 14.77 19.38
CA ILE A 20 -8.70 15.13 19.71
C ILE A 20 -8.75 15.99 20.97
N GLY A 21 -7.81 15.78 21.87
CA GLY A 21 -7.66 16.50 23.13
C GLY A 21 -8.26 15.76 24.32
N SER A 22 -9.41 16.19 24.85
CA SER A 22 -9.95 15.62 26.10
C SER A 22 -10.57 14.23 25.92
N ARG A 23 -10.56 13.42 26.99
CA ARG A 23 -11.16 12.08 27.04
C ARG A 23 -12.65 12.13 26.67
N ASP A 24 -13.39 13.15 27.10
CA ASP A 24 -14.81 13.33 26.79
C ASP A 24 -15.08 13.48 25.30
N ARG A 25 -14.18 14.15 24.57
CA ARG A 25 -14.31 14.30 23.11
C ARG A 25 -14.03 12.99 22.39
N ILE A 26 -13.09 12.20 22.89
CA ILE A 26 -12.83 10.86 22.36
C ILE A 26 -14.03 9.98 22.63
N GLN A 27 -14.59 10.00 23.85
CA GLN A 27 -15.79 9.26 24.22
C GLN A 27 -16.95 9.58 23.28
N ALA A 28 -17.24 10.84 23.01
CA ALA A 28 -18.32 11.23 22.10
C ALA A 28 -18.15 10.67 20.68
N VAL A 29 -16.91 10.57 20.19
CA VAL A 29 -16.62 9.96 18.87
C VAL A 29 -16.80 8.44 18.93
N VAL A 30 -16.35 7.81 20.01
CA VAL A 30 -16.49 6.37 20.23
C VAL A 30 -17.97 5.99 20.35
N ASP A 31 -18.77 6.74 21.10
CA ASP A 31 -20.21 6.51 21.27
C ASP A 31 -20.94 6.59 19.93
N ALA A 32 -20.65 7.61 19.12
CA ALA A 32 -21.22 7.75 17.78
C ALA A 32 -20.82 6.60 16.84
N ALA A 33 -19.57 6.13 16.91
CA ALA A 33 -19.11 4.99 16.12
C ALA A 33 -19.76 3.68 16.59
N LYS A 34 -19.92 3.51 17.91
CA LYS A 34 -20.55 2.35 18.54
C LYS A 34 -22.03 2.24 18.17
N GLU A 35 -22.78 3.35 18.18
CA GLU A 35 -24.17 3.40 17.76
C GLU A 35 -24.38 2.91 16.32
N ARG A 36 -23.46 3.27 15.42
CA ARG A 36 -23.49 2.87 14.01
C ARG A 36 -22.72 1.58 13.72
N GLN A 37 -22.04 0.99 14.70
CA GLN A 37 -21.19 -0.20 14.57
C GLN A 37 -20.10 -0.09 13.53
N ILE A 38 -19.56 1.11 13.30
CA ILE A 38 -18.53 1.36 12.30
C ILE A 38 -17.12 1.30 12.90
N PRO A 39 -16.14 0.73 12.19
CA PRO A 39 -14.78 0.62 12.72
C PRO A 39 -14.09 1.99 12.86
N ILE A 40 -13.28 2.11 13.92
CA ILE A 40 -12.42 3.25 14.15
C ILE A 40 -10.98 2.86 13.78
N ARG A 41 -10.36 3.57 12.84
CA ARG A 41 -8.94 3.43 12.57
C ARG A 41 -8.14 4.39 13.45
N VAL A 42 -7.39 3.82 14.38
CA VAL A 42 -6.41 4.52 15.20
C VAL A 42 -5.14 4.75 14.39
N GLY A 43 -4.79 6.00 14.15
CA GLY A 43 -3.67 6.35 13.29
C GLY A 43 -2.55 7.07 14.03
N VAL A 44 -1.34 6.51 13.97
CA VAL A 44 -0.10 7.10 14.47
C VAL A 44 0.84 7.37 13.31
N ASN A 45 1.48 8.53 13.33
CA ASN A 45 2.48 8.91 12.33
C ASN A 45 3.77 9.34 13.03
N SER A 46 4.92 9.03 12.42
CA SER A 46 6.24 9.42 12.95
C SER A 46 6.37 10.94 13.16
N GLY A 47 5.78 11.75 12.28
CA GLY A 47 5.82 13.21 12.40
C GLY A 47 4.96 13.82 13.53
N SER A 48 4.18 13.00 14.24
CA SER A 48 3.29 13.45 15.32
C SER A 48 3.35 12.54 16.54
N LEU A 49 4.52 11.91 16.78
CA LEU A 49 4.77 11.13 17.98
C LEU A 49 4.82 12.05 19.20
N GLU A 50 4.28 11.60 20.32
CA GLU A 50 4.23 12.33 21.60
C GLU A 50 5.64 12.63 22.11
N LYS A 51 5.83 13.84 22.67
CA LYS A 51 7.14 14.32 23.16
C LYS A 51 7.70 13.40 24.23
N GLU A 52 6.85 12.90 25.11
CA GLU A 52 7.21 12.00 26.19
C GLU A 52 7.81 10.68 25.65
N LEU A 53 7.26 10.17 24.54
CA LEU A 53 7.80 8.98 23.89
C LEU A 53 9.08 9.28 23.11
N VAL A 54 9.18 10.46 22.49
CA VAL A 54 10.43 10.90 21.83
C VAL A 54 11.56 11.01 22.86
N GLU A 55 11.29 11.56 24.04
CA GLU A 55 12.25 11.65 25.14
C GLU A 55 12.62 10.27 25.70
N LYS A 56 11.62 9.40 25.92
CA LYS A 56 11.80 8.02 26.43
C LYS A 56 12.70 7.19 25.54
N TYR A 57 12.53 7.31 24.23
CA TYR A 57 13.24 6.49 23.23
C TYR A 57 14.44 7.21 22.58
N ASN A 58 14.81 8.39 23.07
CA ASN A 58 15.87 9.25 22.51
C ASN A 58 15.69 9.55 21.01
N GLY A 59 14.44 9.75 20.57
CA GLY A 59 14.10 10.04 19.19
C GLY A 59 12.80 9.38 18.73
N VAL A 60 12.50 9.55 17.45
CA VAL A 60 11.37 8.83 16.82
C VAL A 60 11.85 7.45 16.44
N THR A 61 11.27 6.40 17.06
CA THR A 61 11.65 5.01 16.88
C THR A 61 10.45 4.13 16.56
N ALA A 62 10.69 2.92 16.06
CA ALA A 62 9.65 1.94 15.82
C ALA A 62 8.92 1.55 17.11
N GLU A 63 9.67 1.36 18.19
CA GLU A 63 9.17 1.03 19.53
C GLU A 63 8.25 2.12 20.07
N GLY A 64 8.67 3.39 19.95
CA GLY A 64 7.85 4.55 20.35
C GLY A 64 6.55 4.66 19.56
N LEU A 65 6.58 4.37 18.25
CA LEU A 65 5.39 4.35 17.42
C LEU A 65 4.42 3.23 17.81
N VAL A 66 4.94 2.06 18.15
CA VAL A 66 4.13 0.92 18.62
C VAL A 66 3.51 1.22 19.97
N GLU A 67 4.28 1.71 20.94
CA GLU A 67 3.75 2.10 22.25
C GLU A 67 2.63 3.15 22.11
N SER A 68 2.87 4.20 21.32
CA SER A 68 1.87 5.22 21.02
C SER A 68 0.59 4.64 20.43
N ALA A 69 0.70 3.66 19.53
CA ALA A 69 -0.45 3.04 18.90
C ALA A 69 -1.25 2.20 19.90
N LEU A 70 -0.59 1.37 20.69
CA LEU A 70 -1.21 0.51 21.69
C LEU A 70 -1.87 1.30 22.82
N ASP A 71 -1.25 2.38 23.29
CA ASP A 71 -1.84 3.24 24.31
C ASP A 71 -3.14 3.90 23.81
N LYS A 72 -3.16 4.34 22.56
CA LYS A 72 -4.37 4.91 21.95
C LYS A 72 -5.47 3.89 21.71
N VAL A 73 -5.11 2.66 21.35
CA VAL A 73 -6.05 1.53 21.25
C VAL A 73 -6.66 1.25 22.61
N ARG A 74 -5.83 1.12 23.64
CA ARG A 74 -6.25 0.85 25.02
C ARG A 74 -7.24 1.90 25.55
N ILE A 75 -7.01 3.18 25.25
CA ILE A 75 -7.93 4.27 25.60
C ILE A 75 -9.34 4.01 25.03
N ILE A 76 -9.46 3.53 23.81
CA ILE A 76 -10.75 3.28 23.16
C ILE A 76 -11.38 1.97 23.67
N GLU A 77 -10.57 0.94 23.90
CA GLU A 77 -11.02 -0.33 24.49
C GLU A 77 -11.59 -0.13 25.90
N GLU A 78 -10.96 0.72 26.73
CA GLU A 78 -11.47 1.13 28.05
C GLU A 78 -12.84 1.85 27.98
N MET A 79 -13.17 2.43 26.82
CA MET A 79 -14.48 3.01 26.53
C MET A 79 -15.50 1.96 26.06
N GLY A 80 -15.11 0.69 26.06
CA GLY A 80 -15.97 -0.44 25.71
C GLY A 80 -16.19 -0.58 24.20
N TYR A 81 -15.18 -0.26 23.37
CA TYR A 81 -15.23 -0.41 21.91
C TYR A 81 -13.95 -1.02 21.36
N ASP A 82 -14.10 -2.16 20.67
CA ASP A 82 -13.00 -2.98 20.14
C ASP A 82 -13.01 -3.15 18.61
N ASN A 83 -14.00 -2.58 17.91
CA ASN A 83 -14.02 -2.60 16.45
C ASN A 83 -13.00 -1.58 15.91
N LEU A 84 -11.72 -1.94 16.01
CA LEU A 84 -10.59 -1.08 15.76
C LEU A 84 -9.74 -1.59 14.59
N VAL A 85 -9.07 -0.66 13.94
CA VAL A 85 -8.00 -0.89 12.95
C VAL A 85 -6.81 -0.03 13.34
N ILE A 86 -5.62 -0.57 13.35
CA ILE A 86 -4.41 0.17 13.69
C ILE A 86 -3.68 0.60 12.43
N SER A 87 -3.17 1.82 12.42
CA SER A 87 -2.37 2.35 11.34
C SER A 87 -1.15 3.07 11.88
N ILE A 88 0.03 2.50 11.66
CA ILE A 88 1.31 3.14 11.94
C ILE A 88 1.92 3.56 10.62
N LYS A 89 2.36 4.81 10.50
CA LYS A 89 2.97 5.33 9.29
C LYS A 89 4.23 6.13 9.59
N SER A 90 5.23 5.89 8.77
CA SER A 90 6.47 6.66 8.76
C SER A 90 6.87 6.98 7.32
N SER A 91 7.61 8.06 7.13
CA SER A 91 8.32 8.36 5.89
C SER A 91 9.64 7.58 5.78
N ASP A 92 10.15 7.06 6.90
CA ASP A 92 11.24 6.09 6.93
C ASP A 92 10.68 4.68 6.74
N VAL A 93 11.08 4.04 5.64
CA VAL A 93 10.57 2.72 5.22
C VAL A 93 10.97 1.63 6.22
N MET A 94 12.22 1.64 6.68
CA MET A 94 12.71 0.60 7.57
C MET A 94 12.12 0.72 8.98
N MET A 95 11.98 1.94 9.48
CA MET A 95 11.27 2.21 10.73
C MET A 95 9.81 1.77 10.65
N CYS A 96 9.13 2.07 9.53
CA CYS A 96 7.74 1.68 9.31
C CYS A 96 7.60 0.15 9.29
N ALA A 97 8.46 -0.57 8.57
CA ALA A 97 8.47 -2.03 8.51
C ALA A 97 8.73 -2.63 9.91
N LYS A 98 9.73 -2.11 10.63
CA LYS A 98 10.04 -2.57 11.98
C LYS A 98 8.90 -2.35 12.97
N ALA A 99 8.21 -1.21 12.89
CA ALA A 99 7.03 -0.94 13.72
C ALA A 99 5.90 -1.96 13.46
N HIS A 100 5.68 -2.35 12.20
CA HIS A 100 4.68 -3.38 11.87
C HIS A 100 5.09 -4.78 12.32
N GLU A 101 6.38 -5.14 12.22
CA GLU A 101 6.91 -6.37 12.78
C GLU A 101 6.71 -6.46 14.31
N LEU A 102 6.94 -5.34 15.02
CA LEU A 102 6.79 -5.29 16.47
C LEU A 102 5.32 -5.34 16.91
N ILE A 103 4.42 -4.62 16.23
CA ILE A 103 3.03 -4.53 16.67
C ILE A 103 2.23 -5.78 16.37
N THR A 104 2.53 -6.49 15.28
CA THR A 104 1.80 -7.73 14.91
C THR A 104 1.90 -8.83 15.96
N ASN A 105 2.90 -8.77 16.83
CA ASN A 105 3.06 -9.69 17.95
C ASN A 105 2.36 -9.23 19.26
N GLN A 106 1.70 -8.07 19.24
CA GLN A 106 1.13 -7.43 20.43
C GLN A 106 -0.36 -7.14 20.33
N THR A 107 -0.96 -7.41 19.17
CA THR A 107 -2.39 -7.14 18.94
C THR A 107 -2.95 -8.05 17.85
N ASP A 108 -4.23 -8.38 17.97
CA ASP A 108 -5.02 -9.09 16.96
C ASP A 108 -5.86 -8.12 16.11
N HIS A 109 -5.80 -6.82 16.35
CA HIS A 109 -6.50 -5.84 15.53
C HIS A 109 -5.94 -5.75 14.12
N PRO A 110 -6.81 -5.63 13.09
CA PRO A 110 -6.37 -5.46 11.71
C PRO A 110 -5.43 -4.27 11.53
N LEU A 111 -4.40 -4.46 10.70
CA LEU A 111 -3.38 -3.46 10.41
C LEU A 111 -3.61 -2.79 9.05
N HIS A 112 -3.64 -1.47 9.06
CA HIS A 112 -3.68 -0.65 7.84
C HIS A 112 -2.30 -0.10 7.54
N VAL A 113 -1.65 -0.67 6.52
CA VAL A 113 -0.25 -0.42 6.21
C VAL A 113 -0.05 0.56 5.06
N GLY A 114 1.03 1.28 5.08
CA GLY A 114 1.41 2.24 4.04
C GLY A 114 2.53 3.17 4.49
N ILE A 115 3.26 3.71 3.52
CA ILE A 115 4.29 4.70 3.75
C ILE A 115 3.67 6.09 3.62
N THR A 116 3.92 6.97 4.58
CA THR A 116 3.46 8.38 4.50
C THR A 116 4.52 9.26 3.85
N GLU A 117 4.09 10.39 3.26
CA GLU A 117 5.02 11.34 2.66
C GLU A 117 5.99 10.67 1.67
N ALA A 118 5.45 9.76 0.85
CA ALA A 118 6.29 8.95 -0.03
C ALA A 118 6.93 9.78 -1.16
N GLY A 119 6.26 10.84 -1.60
CA GLY A 119 6.75 11.77 -2.64
C GLY A 119 5.88 11.81 -3.88
N THR A 120 6.46 12.30 -4.97
CA THR A 120 5.81 12.37 -6.29
C THR A 120 5.62 10.99 -6.91
N LEU A 121 4.92 10.93 -8.05
CA LEU A 121 4.55 9.67 -8.69
C LEU A 121 5.71 8.68 -8.83
N TYR A 122 6.84 9.12 -9.35
CA TYR A 122 7.99 8.23 -9.57
C TYR A 122 8.65 7.77 -8.25
N SER A 123 9.17 8.71 -7.46
CA SER A 123 9.87 8.39 -6.22
C SER A 123 8.95 7.79 -5.15
N GLY A 124 7.71 8.30 -5.08
CA GLY A 124 6.70 7.80 -4.14
C GLY A 124 6.26 6.37 -4.43
N ASN A 125 6.18 5.97 -5.70
CA ASN A 125 5.89 4.60 -6.09
C ASN A 125 7.01 3.64 -5.70
N ILE A 126 8.26 4.01 -5.93
CA ILE A 126 9.41 3.19 -5.52
C ILE A 126 9.40 3.00 -4.00
N LYS A 127 9.27 4.11 -3.26
CA LYS A 127 9.25 4.10 -1.80
C LYS A 127 8.10 3.27 -1.23
N SER A 128 6.91 3.43 -1.78
CA SER A 128 5.72 2.68 -1.39
C SER A 128 5.84 1.19 -1.74
N ALA A 129 6.35 0.87 -2.93
CA ALA A 129 6.55 -0.51 -3.35
C ALA A 129 7.55 -1.26 -2.46
N VAL A 130 8.67 -0.60 -2.13
CA VAL A 130 9.66 -1.18 -1.21
C VAL A 130 9.06 -1.37 0.19
N GLY A 131 8.45 -0.33 0.76
CA GLY A 131 7.90 -0.40 2.11
C GLY A 131 6.74 -1.38 2.25
N LEU A 132 5.76 -1.32 1.36
CA LEU A 132 4.65 -2.28 1.34
C LEU A 132 5.13 -3.69 1.01
N GLY A 133 6.11 -3.82 0.09
CA GLY A 133 6.70 -5.12 -0.24
C GLY A 133 7.32 -5.81 0.96
N ILE A 134 8.12 -5.10 1.76
CA ILE A 134 8.74 -5.64 2.97
C ILE A 134 7.69 -6.07 4.00
N ILE A 135 6.67 -5.26 4.22
CA ILE A 135 5.64 -5.53 5.24
C ILE A 135 4.73 -6.69 4.79
N LEU A 136 4.19 -6.62 3.57
CA LEU A 136 3.25 -7.61 3.04
C LEU A 136 3.91 -8.97 2.79
N TYR A 137 5.21 -9.00 2.45
CA TYR A 137 5.96 -10.26 2.29
C TYR A 137 6.05 -11.06 3.60
N GLN A 138 6.01 -10.38 4.74
CA GLN A 138 5.97 -11.01 6.06
C GLN A 138 4.57 -11.50 6.45
N GLY A 139 3.57 -11.35 5.60
CA GLY A 139 2.18 -11.67 5.91
C GLY A 139 1.49 -10.64 6.80
N ILE A 140 2.05 -9.44 6.95
CA ILE A 140 1.55 -8.38 7.81
C ILE A 140 0.74 -7.38 6.98
N GLY A 141 -0.48 -7.05 7.46
CA GLY A 141 -1.34 -6.01 6.88
C GLY A 141 -2.61 -6.57 6.23
N ASP A 142 -3.74 -5.94 6.56
CA ASP A 142 -5.08 -6.32 6.12
C ASP A 142 -5.63 -5.35 5.07
N THR A 143 -5.23 -4.10 5.16
CA THR A 143 -5.54 -3.06 4.18
C THR A 143 -4.32 -2.18 3.91
N ILE A 144 -4.25 -1.62 2.71
CA ILE A 144 -3.11 -0.80 2.29
C ILE A 144 -3.52 0.59 1.84
N ARG A 145 -2.58 1.53 1.90
CA ARG A 145 -2.66 2.82 1.21
C ARG A 145 -1.31 3.20 0.62
N VAL A 146 -1.31 3.52 -0.65
CA VAL A 146 -0.22 4.28 -1.30
C VAL A 146 -0.51 5.78 -1.12
N SER A 147 0.49 6.58 -0.80
CA SER A 147 0.36 8.03 -0.60
C SER A 147 1.29 8.76 -1.55
N LEU A 148 0.74 9.46 -2.53
CA LEU A 148 1.49 10.17 -3.56
C LEU A 148 1.09 11.65 -3.58
N THR A 149 2.05 12.50 -3.97
CA THR A 149 1.76 13.87 -4.35
C THR A 149 1.32 13.88 -5.82
N GLY A 150 0.03 13.71 -6.07
CA GLY A 150 -0.55 13.60 -7.41
C GLY A 150 -2.02 13.22 -7.41
N ASP A 151 -2.52 12.79 -8.56
CA ASP A 151 -3.90 12.33 -8.71
C ASP A 151 -4.14 11.08 -7.82
N PRO A 152 -5.20 11.07 -6.98
CA PRO A 152 -5.53 9.92 -6.14
C PRO A 152 -5.82 8.63 -6.93
N LEU A 153 -6.20 8.71 -8.20
CA LEU A 153 -6.35 7.53 -9.05
C LEU A 153 -5.03 6.80 -9.27
N GLU A 154 -3.90 7.51 -9.30
CA GLU A 154 -2.58 6.91 -9.42
C GLU A 154 -2.18 6.13 -8.16
N GLU A 155 -2.64 6.55 -6.97
CA GLU A 155 -2.47 5.78 -5.72
C GLU A 155 -3.14 4.40 -5.83
N ILE A 156 -4.35 4.35 -6.40
CA ILE A 156 -5.11 3.10 -6.58
C ILE A 156 -4.45 2.19 -7.63
N LYS A 157 -4.01 2.75 -8.76
CA LYS A 157 -3.29 1.99 -9.78
C LYS A 157 -2.01 1.37 -9.21
N SER A 158 -1.23 2.17 -8.49
CA SER A 158 0.01 1.73 -7.84
C SER A 158 -0.24 0.66 -6.78
N ALA A 159 -1.25 0.84 -5.93
CA ALA A 159 -1.63 -0.14 -4.92
C ALA A 159 -2.03 -1.49 -5.55
N LYS A 160 -2.85 -1.47 -6.59
CA LYS A 160 -3.24 -2.69 -7.33
C LYS A 160 -2.02 -3.39 -7.94
N ARG A 161 -1.09 -2.62 -8.54
CA ARG A 161 0.13 -3.16 -9.15
C ARG A 161 1.06 -3.79 -8.11
N ILE A 162 1.28 -3.13 -6.96
CA ILE A 162 2.07 -3.67 -5.85
C ILE A 162 1.49 -5.01 -5.37
N LEU A 163 0.18 -5.06 -5.10
CA LEU A 163 -0.48 -6.28 -4.65
C LEU A 163 -0.39 -7.41 -5.69
N LYS A 164 -0.55 -7.09 -6.98
CA LYS A 164 -0.40 -8.07 -8.06
C LYS A 164 1.02 -8.60 -8.14
N THR A 165 2.03 -7.73 -8.10
CA THR A 165 3.45 -8.11 -8.11
C THR A 165 3.83 -9.05 -6.97
N LEU A 166 3.16 -8.91 -5.82
CA LEU A 166 3.34 -9.79 -4.67
C LEU A 166 2.46 -11.06 -4.70
N GLY A 167 1.66 -11.26 -5.74
CA GLY A 167 0.72 -12.39 -5.83
C GLY A 167 -0.48 -12.31 -4.87
N LEU A 168 -0.67 -11.17 -4.21
CA LEU A 168 -1.76 -10.94 -3.24
C LEU A 168 -3.07 -10.49 -3.89
N ARG A 169 -3.04 -10.17 -5.18
CA ARG A 169 -4.21 -9.78 -5.96
C ARG A 169 -4.18 -10.46 -7.33
N LYS A 170 -5.32 -11.01 -7.72
CA LYS A 170 -5.58 -11.52 -9.07
C LYS A 170 -6.29 -10.46 -9.92
N GLY A 171 -6.31 -10.68 -11.24
CA GLY A 171 -6.96 -9.81 -12.22
C GLY A 171 -6.07 -8.71 -12.79
N GLY A 172 -6.46 -8.21 -13.94
CA GLY A 172 -5.67 -7.31 -14.79
C GLY A 172 -4.55 -8.03 -15.55
N ILE A 173 -4.14 -7.48 -16.68
CA ILE A 173 -3.09 -8.06 -17.51
C ILE A 173 -1.70 -7.70 -16.97
N GLU A 174 -0.84 -8.70 -16.82
CA GLU A 174 0.57 -8.50 -16.52
C GLU A 174 1.36 -8.41 -17.83
N VAL A 175 2.05 -7.29 -18.05
CA VAL A 175 2.95 -7.15 -19.20
C VAL A 175 4.38 -7.38 -18.74
N VAL A 176 5.05 -8.34 -19.36
CA VAL A 176 6.48 -8.59 -19.19
C VAL A 176 7.19 -8.25 -20.48
N SER A 177 8.30 -7.54 -20.39
CA SER A 177 9.12 -7.21 -21.54
C SER A 177 10.60 -7.41 -21.25
N CYS A 178 11.35 -7.86 -22.24
CA CYS A 178 12.77 -7.97 -22.07
C CYS A 178 13.46 -6.58 -22.06
N PRO A 179 14.63 -6.44 -21.42
CA PRO A 179 15.42 -5.22 -21.53
C PRO A 179 15.94 -5.06 -22.95
N THR A 180 16.10 -3.80 -23.41
CA THR A 180 16.75 -3.51 -24.69
C THR A 180 18.21 -3.94 -24.63
N CYS A 181 18.56 -4.95 -25.39
CA CYS A 181 19.94 -5.47 -25.50
C CYS A 181 20.44 -5.39 -26.96
N GLY A 182 21.70 -5.75 -27.21
CA GLY A 182 22.29 -5.72 -28.56
C GLY A 182 21.60 -6.64 -29.58
N ARG A 183 20.67 -7.48 -29.20
CA ARG A 183 19.86 -8.36 -30.06
C ARG A 183 18.50 -7.76 -30.42
N THR A 184 18.10 -6.67 -29.81
CA THR A 184 16.83 -6.00 -30.10
C THR A 184 16.79 -5.49 -31.51
N GLN A 185 15.79 -5.88 -32.30
CA GLN A 185 15.68 -5.58 -33.73
C GLN A 185 14.45 -4.75 -34.09
N ILE A 186 13.67 -4.35 -33.11
CA ILE A 186 12.45 -3.58 -33.25
C ILE A 186 12.43 -2.41 -32.28
N ASP A 187 11.50 -1.47 -32.45
CA ASP A 187 11.18 -0.48 -31.42
C ASP A 187 10.43 -1.17 -30.24
N LEU A 188 11.20 -1.87 -29.42
CA LEU A 188 10.65 -2.61 -28.28
C LEU A 188 10.03 -1.69 -27.22
N ILE A 189 10.64 -0.51 -26.98
CA ILE A 189 10.15 0.45 -25.98
C ILE A 189 8.77 0.97 -26.42
N GLY A 190 8.64 1.40 -27.68
CA GLY A 190 7.38 1.88 -28.23
C GLY A 190 6.31 0.80 -28.20
N LEU A 191 6.64 -0.43 -28.61
CA LEU A 191 5.71 -1.54 -28.61
C LEU A 191 5.26 -1.93 -27.19
N ALA A 192 6.16 -2.04 -26.23
CA ALA A 192 5.83 -2.38 -24.84
C ALA A 192 4.92 -1.33 -24.22
N ASN A 193 5.19 -0.04 -24.42
CA ASN A 193 4.35 1.05 -23.93
C ASN A 193 2.94 1.04 -24.57
N GLN A 194 2.85 0.74 -25.87
CA GLN A 194 1.56 0.60 -26.55
C GLN A 194 0.76 -0.57 -26.00
N VAL A 195 1.39 -1.72 -25.83
CA VAL A 195 0.74 -2.90 -25.23
C VAL A 195 0.31 -2.60 -23.82
N GLU A 196 1.19 -2.01 -22.98
CA GLU A 196 0.84 -1.65 -21.59
C GLU A 196 -0.35 -0.70 -21.53
N THR A 197 -0.43 0.27 -22.44
CA THR A 197 -1.57 1.19 -22.53
C THR A 197 -2.86 0.49 -22.96
N LEU A 198 -2.75 -0.36 -23.98
CA LEU A 198 -3.90 -1.10 -24.52
C LEU A 198 -4.52 -2.02 -23.47
N VAL A 199 -3.70 -2.76 -22.74
CA VAL A 199 -4.17 -3.76 -21.78
C VAL A 199 -4.75 -3.18 -20.50
N GLN A 200 -4.53 -1.90 -20.20
CA GLN A 200 -5.09 -1.23 -19.02
C GLN A 200 -6.63 -1.22 -18.99
N SER A 201 -7.27 -1.30 -20.15
CA SER A 201 -8.74 -1.31 -20.28
C SER A 201 -9.37 -2.69 -20.08
N TYR A 202 -8.57 -3.75 -19.99
CA TYR A 202 -9.05 -5.12 -19.85
C TYR A 202 -8.77 -5.67 -18.46
N ASP A 203 -9.76 -6.30 -17.86
CA ASP A 203 -9.63 -6.96 -16.53
C ASP A 203 -9.56 -8.49 -16.73
N LEU A 204 -8.53 -8.93 -17.47
CA LEU A 204 -8.23 -10.33 -17.70
C LEU A 204 -7.04 -10.75 -16.84
N ASP A 205 -7.09 -11.91 -16.23
CA ASP A 205 -5.99 -12.45 -15.42
C ASP A 205 -5.03 -13.26 -16.27
N ILE A 206 -4.30 -12.57 -17.16
CA ILE A 206 -3.33 -13.17 -18.09
C ILE A 206 -2.00 -12.43 -18.06
N LYS A 207 -0.97 -13.11 -18.54
CA LYS A 207 0.38 -12.56 -18.75
C LYS A 207 0.62 -12.37 -20.25
N VAL A 208 1.06 -11.17 -20.63
CA VAL A 208 1.42 -10.81 -22.00
C VAL A 208 2.92 -10.53 -22.06
N ALA A 209 3.65 -11.22 -22.92
CA ALA A 209 5.08 -11.03 -23.13
C ALA A 209 5.36 -10.21 -24.38
N VAL A 210 6.23 -9.18 -24.26
CA VAL A 210 6.68 -8.36 -25.40
C VAL A 210 8.19 -8.46 -25.49
N MET A 211 8.67 -9.17 -26.53
CA MET A 211 10.10 -9.52 -26.67
C MET A 211 10.71 -8.91 -27.92
N GLY A 212 11.91 -8.37 -27.79
CA GLY A 212 12.60 -7.58 -28.81
C GLY A 212 13.45 -8.38 -29.80
N CYS A 213 13.52 -9.72 -29.68
CA CYS A 213 14.28 -10.54 -30.61
C CYS A 213 13.68 -11.94 -30.75
N VAL A 214 13.93 -12.58 -31.91
CA VAL A 214 13.45 -13.94 -32.21
C VAL A 214 14.36 -15.04 -31.63
N VAL A 215 15.50 -14.69 -31.03
CA VAL A 215 16.44 -15.69 -30.50
C VAL A 215 16.02 -16.18 -29.12
N ASN A 216 15.97 -15.26 -28.14
CA ASN A 216 15.57 -15.61 -26.77
C ASN A 216 14.08 -15.33 -26.53
N GLY A 217 13.48 -14.41 -27.31
CA GLY A 217 12.11 -13.97 -27.14
C GLY A 217 11.08 -15.10 -27.07
N PRO A 218 11.10 -16.09 -27.98
CA PRO A 218 10.16 -17.21 -27.90
C PRO A 218 10.29 -18.06 -26.63
N GLY A 219 11.54 -18.23 -26.12
CA GLY A 219 11.78 -18.96 -24.87
C GLY A 219 11.30 -18.19 -23.64
N GLU A 220 11.55 -16.89 -23.59
CA GLU A 220 11.15 -15.99 -22.50
C GLU A 220 9.64 -15.74 -22.50
N ALA A 221 9.00 -15.77 -23.69
CA ALA A 221 7.55 -15.63 -23.83
C ALA A 221 6.77 -16.93 -23.52
N LYS A 222 7.45 -18.07 -23.39
CA LYS A 222 6.81 -19.40 -23.23
C LYS A 222 5.93 -19.52 -21.97
N GLU A 223 6.25 -18.77 -20.94
CA GLU A 223 5.48 -18.75 -19.68
C GLU A 223 4.35 -17.71 -19.66
N ALA A 224 4.16 -16.98 -20.77
CA ALA A 224 3.08 -16.03 -20.93
C ALA A 224 1.90 -16.67 -21.69
N ASP A 225 0.69 -16.18 -21.40
CA ASP A 225 -0.52 -16.61 -22.10
C ASP A 225 -0.57 -16.09 -23.53
N LEU A 226 0.01 -14.93 -23.77
CA LEU A 226 0.21 -14.33 -25.08
C LEU A 226 1.63 -13.77 -25.19
N GLY A 227 2.30 -14.03 -26.31
CA GLY A 227 3.67 -13.55 -26.53
C GLY A 227 3.85 -12.93 -27.90
N VAL A 228 4.48 -11.76 -27.94
CA VAL A 228 4.96 -11.13 -29.18
C VAL A 228 6.48 -11.09 -29.15
N ALA A 229 7.13 -11.73 -30.09
CA ALA A 229 8.57 -11.65 -30.29
C ALA A 229 8.87 -10.99 -31.64
N GLY A 230 9.49 -9.82 -31.61
CA GLY A 230 9.82 -9.04 -32.81
C GLY A 230 11.21 -9.36 -33.36
N GLY A 231 11.32 -9.49 -34.68
CA GLY A 231 12.58 -9.62 -35.42
C GLY A 231 12.61 -8.71 -36.63
N LYS A 232 13.72 -8.69 -37.37
CA LYS A 232 13.90 -7.84 -38.51
C LYS A 232 12.91 -8.20 -39.63
N GLY A 233 11.85 -7.42 -39.78
CA GLY A 233 10.78 -7.62 -40.77
C GLY A 233 9.82 -8.81 -40.48
N VAL A 234 9.92 -9.42 -39.30
CA VAL A 234 9.06 -10.52 -38.86
C VAL A 234 8.66 -10.36 -37.39
N GLY A 235 7.46 -10.85 -37.06
CA GLY A 235 6.98 -10.97 -35.68
C GLY A 235 6.42 -12.38 -35.47
N ILE A 236 6.69 -12.94 -34.31
CA ILE A 236 6.10 -14.21 -33.86
C ILE A 236 5.07 -13.87 -32.80
N LEU A 237 3.85 -14.31 -33.01
CA LEU A 237 2.78 -14.32 -32.02
C LEU A 237 2.63 -15.74 -31.50
N ASN A 238 2.67 -15.90 -30.18
CA ASN A 238 2.54 -17.20 -29.52
C ASN A 238 1.36 -17.16 -28.55
#